data_3322090d55f98eaf4949b548a5cbd015
#
_entry.id   3322090d55f98eaf4949b548a5cbd015
#
_cell.length_a   1.000
_cell.length_b   1.000
_cell.length_c   1.000
_cell.angle_alpha   90.00
_cell.angle_beta   90.00
_cell.angle_gamma   90.00
#
_symmetry.space_group_name_H-M   'P 1'
#
loop_
_entity.id
_entity.type
_entity.pdbx_description
1 polymer ?
#
loop_
_entity_poly.entity_id
_entity_poly.type
_entity_poly.pdbx_seq_one_letter_code
_entity_poly.pdbx_strand_id
1 'polypeptide(L)'
;RIVSILDISGSMKVYSQIFLTFVKGLVGVDQSADVYLFHTRLMRVTEYLKENDTLKAVNRISLLTEGFSGGTKIGKSLREFNNVYSKNQVNGRTVVIIISDGYDTGSPKIVSQELEKLKKRNCKIIWLNPLLGWENYEPVAASMKEASSYLDLFAPCNTIEDLENLEKELCMI
;
A
#
# COMPACT_ATOMS: atom_id res chain seq x y z
N ARG A 1 9.45 9.81 -7.20
CA ARG A 1 9.74 8.61 -6.37
C ARG A 1 8.44 8.00 -5.89
N ILE A 2 8.35 6.68 -5.97
CA ILE A 2 7.19 5.92 -5.53
C ILE A 2 7.54 5.10 -4.27
N VAL A 3 6.64 5.11 -3.30
CA VAL A 3 6.68 4.24 -2.12
C VAL A 3 5.35 3.48 -2.06
N SER A 4 5.39 2.15 -2.16
CA SER A 4 4.20 1.31 -2.09
C SER A 4 4.14 0.56 -0.75
N ILE A 5 2.99 0.58 -0.09
CA ILE A 5 2.74 -0.09 1.20
C ILE A 5 1.52 -1.00 0.99
N LEU A 6 1.77 -2.31 0.82
CA LEU A 6 0.79 -3.29 0.41
C LEU A 6 0.34 -4.18 1.57
N ASP A 7 -0.96 -4.23 1.79
CA ASP A 7 -1.63 -5.16 2.71
C ASP A 7 -1.63 -6.57 2.13
N ILE A 8 -1.14 -7.53 2.91
CA ILE A 8 -1.13 -8.96 2.57
C ILE A 8 -1.97 -9.78 3.56
N SER A 9 -2.96 -9.16 4.18
CA SER A 9 -3.91 -9.82 5.07
C SER A 9 -4.74 -10.90 4.35
N GLY A 10 -5.46 -11.71 5.13
CA GLY A 10 -6.26 -12.80 4.60
C GLY A 10 -7.32 -12.34 3.58
N SER A 11 -7.96 -11.19 3.80
CA SER A 11 -8.93 -10.59 2.87
C SER A 11 -8.29 -10.13 1.55
N MET A 12 -7.02 -9.70 1.61
CA MET A 12 -6.25 -9.26 0.44
C MET A 12 -5.61 -10.41 -0.35
N LYS A 13 -5.65 -11.65 0.18
CA LYS A 13 -4.93 -12.79 -0.40
C LYS A 13 -5.30 -13.08 -1.86
N VAL A 14 -6.56 -12.91 -2.21
CA VAL A 14 -7.05 -13.14 -3.60
C VAL A 14 -6.39 -12.19 -4.59
N TYR A 15 -6.03 -10.99 -4.15
CA TYR A 15 -5.42 -9.94 -4.99
C TYR A 15 -3.90 -9.91 -4.91
N SER A 16 -3.28 -10.64 -3.96
CA SER A 16 -1.85 -10.52 -3.62
C SER A 16 -0.94 -10.72 -4.83
N GLN A 17 -1.23 -11.68 -5.70
CA GLN A 17 -0.38 -11.95 -6.86
C GLN A 17 -0.42 -10.81 -7.88
N ILE A 18 -1.60 -10.25 -8.15
CA ILE A 18 -1.78 -9.11 -9.06
C ILE A 18 -1.03 -7.90 -8.51
N PHE A 19 -1.21 -7.60 -7.23
CA PHE A 19 -0.56 -6.45 -6.61
C PHE A 19 0.96 -6.60 -6.51
N LEU A 20 1.48 -7.79 -6.21
CA LEU A 20 2.92 -8.04 -6.24
C LEU A 20 3.50 -7.87 -7.65
N THR A 21 2.76 -8.29 -8.67
CA THR A 21 3.16 -8.07 -10.08
C THR A 21 3.14 -6.58 -10.42
N PHE A 22 2.10 -5.87 -10.02
CA PHE A 22 1.99 -4.42 -10.22
C PHE A 22 3.15 -3.65 -9.56
N VAL A 23 3.38 -3.86 -8.25
CA VAL A 23 4.48 -3.16 -7.55
C VAL A 23 5.86 -3.57 -8.04
N LYS A 24 6.02 -4.80 -8.56
CA LYS A 24 7.23 -5.21 -9.24
C LYS A 24 7.44 -4.40 -10.53
N GLY A 25 6.38 -4.16 -11.30
CA GLY A 25 6.41 -3.27 -12.47
C GLY A 25 6.88 -1.87 -12.10
N LEU A 26 6.35 -1.30 -11.01
CA LEU A 26 6.76 0.02 -10.50
C LEU A 26 8.26 0.07 -10.17
N VAL A 27 8.80 -0.97 -9.50
CA VAL A 27 10.25 -1.07 -9.19
C VAL A 27 11.08 -1.19 -10.46
N GLY A 28 10.55 -1.83 -11.49
CA GLY A 28 11.23 -1.96 -12.80
C GLY A 28 11.34 -0.63 -13.56
N VAL A 29 10.35 0.25 -13.42
CA VAL A 29 10.31 1.55 -14.10
C VAL A 29 11.01 2.63 -13.27
N ASP A 30 10.79 2.68 -11.96
CA ASP A 30 11.43 3.63 -11.05
C ASP A 30 12.41 2.92 -10.12
N GLN A 31 13.71 2.97 -10.43
CA GLN A 31 14.74 2.37 -9.58
C GLN A 31 14.81 2.97 -8.17
N SER A 32 14.22 4.14 -7.94
CA SER A 32 14.10 4.77 -6.64
C SER A 32 12.85 4.33 -5.87
N ALA A 33 12.00 3.49 -6.46
CA ALA A 33 10.80 2.98 -5.82
C ALA A 33 11.14 2.05 -4.64
N ASP A 34 10.35 2.16 -3.59
CA ASP A 34 10.42 1.28 -2.43
C ASP A 34 9.09 0.59 -2.18
N VAL A 35 9.13 -0.69 -1.85
CA VAL A 35 7.95 -1.52 -1.61
C VAL A 35 8.02 -2.17 -0.23
N TYR A 36 6.93 -2.02 0.49
CA TYR A 36 6.70 -2.57 1.81
C TYR A 36 5.45 -3.45 1.80
N LEU A 37 5.51 -4.56 2.50
CA LEU A 37 4.35 -5.39 2.79
C LEU A 37 4.01 -5.29 4.26
N PHE A 38 2.73 -5.36 4.59
CA PHE A 38 2.30 -5.43 5.97
C PHE A 38 1.11 -6.36 6.19
N HIS A 39 1.02 -6.86 7.39
CA HIS A 39 -0.13 -7.51 8.02
C HIS A 39 -0.14 -7.14 9.51
N THR A 40 0.56 -7.90 10.37
CA THR A 40 0.78 -7.56 11.79
C THR A 40 2.06 -6.76 12.01
N ARG A 41 2.97 -6.75 11.06
CA ARG A 41 4.24 -6.03 11.03
C ARG A 41 4.54 -5.53 9.62
N LEU A 42 5.42 -4.55 9.51
CA LEU A 42 5.89 -4.02 8.24
C LEU A 42 7.18 -4.74 7.81
N MET A 43 7.33 -4.98 6.51
CA MET A 43 8.54 -5.56 5.93
C MET A 43 8.88 -4.89 4.60
N ARG A 44 10.10 -4.41 4.44
CA ARG A 44 10.60 -3.90 3.15
C ARG A 44 10.96 -5.07 2.25
N VAL A 45 10.42 -5.07 1.03
CA VAL A 45 10.60 -6.17 0.07
C VAL A 45 11.20 -5.72 -1.26
N THR A 46 11.61 -4.48 -1.39
CA THR A 46 12.14 -3.88 -2.63
C THR A 46 13.21 -4.75 -3.29
N GLU A 47 14.18 -5.26 -2.51
CA GLU A 47 15.29 -6.03 -3.06
C GLU A 47 14.84 -7.39 -3.64
N TYR A 48 13.80 -8.00 -3.08
CA TYR A 48 13.25 -9.24 -3.62
C TYR A 48 12.51 -9.00 -4.95
N LEU A 49 11.94 -7.82 -5.15
CA LEU A 49 11.23 -7.45 -6.38
C LEU A 49 12.17 -7.09 -7.53
N LYS A 50 13.44 -6.82 -7.25
CA LYS A 50 14.48 -6.61 -8.27
C LYS A 50 14.93 -7.91 -8.96
N GLU A 51 14.55 -9.08 -8.42
CA GLU A 51 14.77 -10.37 -9.07
C GLU A 51 14.14 -10.38 -10.47
N ASN A 52 14.88 -10.78 -11.49
CA ASN A 52 14.39 -10.79 -12.87
C ASN A 52 13.23 -11.78 -13.08
N ASP A 53 13.28 -12.92 -12.41
CA ASP A 53 12.22 -13.93 -12.44
C ASP A 53 11.07 -13.55 -11.51
N THR A 54 9.95 -13.17 -12.10
CA THR A 54 8.75 -12.75 -11.36
C THR A 54 8.21 -13.85 -10.44
N LEU A 55 8.20 -15.10 -10.90
CA LEU A 55 7.72 -16.23 -10.09
C LEU A 55 8.60 -16.46 -8.88
N LYS A 56 9.92 -16.39 -9.05
CA LYS A 56 10.87 -16.49 -7.93
C LYS A 56 10.68 -15.36 -6.93
N ALA A 57 10.52 -14.13 -7.39
CA ALA A 57 10.27 -12.98 -6.53
C ALA A 57 9.00 -13.17 -5.69
N VAL A 58 7.89 -13.52 -6.33
CA VAL A 58 6.59 -13.75 -5.67
C VAL A 58 6.67 -14.92 -4.68
N ASN A 59 7.28 -16.05 -5.07
CA ASN A 59 7.43 -17.22 -4.20
C ASN A 59 8.28 -16.89 -2.97
N ARG A 60 9.40 -16.17 -3.12
CA ARG A 60 10.22 -15.73 -1.99
C ARG A 60 9.45 -14.85 -1.02
N ILE A 61 8.69 -13.89 -1.55
CA ILE A 61 7.86 -13.01 -0.72
C ILE A 61 6.78 -13.81 0.00
N SER A 62 6.13 -14.77 -0.67
CA SER A 62 5.13 -15.63 -0.05
C SER A 62 5.71 -16.43 1.12
N LEU A 63 6.89 -17.01 0.95
CA LEU A 63 7.58 -17.72 2.04
C LEU A 63 7.93 -16.82 3.22
N LEU A 64 8.37 -15.57 2.95
CA LEU A 64 8.70 -14.60 4.01
C LEU A 64 7.48 -14.13 4.79
N THR A 65 6.31 -14.21 4.19
CA THR A 65 5.04 -13.80 4.79
C THR A 65 4.26 -14.98 5.39
N GLU A 66 4.73 -16.21 5.19
CA GLU A 66 4.19 -17.36 5.90
C GLU A 66 4.31 -17.17 7.42
N GLY A 67 3.22 -17.46 8.14
CA GLY A 67 3.16 -17.26 9.59
C GLY A 67 2.77 -15.83 10.01
N PHE A 68 2.49 -14.92 9.11
CA PHE A 68 1.79 -13.69 9.46
C PHE A 68 0.35 -14.05 9.84
N SER A 69 0.08 -14.08 11.14
CA SER A 69 -1.22 -14.43 11.72
C SER A 69 -1.72 -13.32 12.62
N GLY A 70 -3.02 -13.27 12.84
CA GLY A 70 -3.68 -12.22 13.61
C GLY A 70 -4.40 -11.22 12.70
N GLY A 71 -5.00 -10.20 13.26
CA GLY A 71 -5.68 -9.15 12.48
C GLY A 71 -4.72 -8.13 11.88
N THR A 72 -5.11 -7.55 10.78
CA THR A 72 -4.36 -6.48 10.09
C THR A 72 -4.10 -5.30 11.02
N LYS A 73 -2.90 -4.72 10.96
CA LYS A 73 -2.46 -3.60 11.81
C LYS A 73 -2.00 -2.41 10.96
N ILE A 74 -2.92 -1.80 10.20
CA ILE A 74 -2.63 -0.69 9.28
C ILE A 74 -1.95 0.47 10.01
N GLY A 75 -2.59 0.99 11.06
CA GLY A 75 -2.07 2.13 11.81
C GLY A 75 -0.70 1.85 12.43
N LYS A 76 -0.48 0.64 12.96
CA LYS A 76 0.83 0.24 13.49
C LYS A 76 1.90 0.18 12.40
N SER A 77 1.57 -0.36 11.24
CA SER A 77 2.50 -0.50 10.11
C SER A 77 2.86 0.87 9.53
N LEU A 78 1.90 1.79 9.40
CA LEU A 78 2.17 3.18 9.02
C LEU A 78 3.06 3.90 10.05
N ARG A 79 2.84 3.66 11.34
CA ARG A 79 3.70 4.20 12.41
C ARG A 79 5.12 3.68 12.31
N GLU A 80 5.30 2.39 12.08
CA GLU A 80 6.60 1.79 11.87
C GLU A 80 7.28 2.38 10.64
N PHE A 81 6.56 2.52 9.52
CA PHE A 81 7.05 3.18 8.32
C PHE A 81 7.52 4.61 8.61
N ASN A 82 6.72 5.40 9.30
CA ASN A 82 7.05 6.77 9.64
C ASN A 82 8.29 6.89 10.53
N ASN A 83 8.42 6.01 11.51
CA ASN A 83 9.52 6.07 12.47
C ASN A 83 10.86 5.62 11.87
N VAL A 84 10.82 4.60 11.00
CA VAL A 84 12.04 3.94 10.50
C VAL A 84 12.46 4.44 9.12
N TYR A 85 11.50 4.64 8.21
CA TYR A 85 11.81 4.81 6.78
C TYR A 85 11.47 6.18 6.23
N SER A 86 10.34 6.78 6.62
CA SER A 86 9.78 7.95 5.95
C SER A 86 10.72 9.15 5.93
N LYS A 87 11.58 9.30 6.96
CA LYS A 87 12.52 10.43 7.05
C LYS A 87 13.46 10.52 5.85
N ASN A 88 13.89 9.38 5.33
CA ASN A 88 14.85 9.29 4.22
C ASN A 88 14.19 9.03 2.87
N GLN A 89 12.94 8.60 2.85
CA GLN A 89 12.27 8.12 1.65
C GLN A 89 11.12 9.00 1.19
N VAL A 90 10.54 9.81 2.07
CA VAL A 90 9.36 10.61 1.76
C VAL A 90 9.67 12.11 1.82
N ASN A 91 9.36 12.80 0.74
CA ASN A 91 9.44 14.26 0.60
C ASN A 91 8.36 14.75 -0.36
N GLY A 92 8.34 16.04 -0.68
CA GLY A 92 7.34 16.66 -1.54
C GLY A 92 7.29 16.17 -3.01
N ARG A 93 8.21 15.29 -3.42
CA ARG A 93 8.22 14.65 -4.75
C ARG A 93 7.90 13.16 -4.66
N THR A 94 7.44 12.68 -3.51
CA THR A 94 7.13 11.27 -3.28
C THR A 94 5.63 11.05 -3.41
N VAL A 95 5.26 9.99 -4.11
CA VAL A 95 3.92 9.41 -4.11
C VAL A 95 3.94 8.18 -3.22
N VAL A 96 3.12 8.19 -2.16
CA VAL A 96 2.92 7.05 -1.27
C VAL A 96 1.64 6.35 -1.69
N ILE A 97 1.75 5.11 -2.17
CA ILE A 97 0.62 4.28 -2.60
C ILE A 97 0.35 3.24 -1.51
N ILE A 98 -0.81 3.31 -0.88
CA ILE A 98 -1.29 2.31 0.08
C ILE A 98 -2.29 1.42 -0.65
N ILE A 99 -2.10 0.11 -0.60
CA ILE A 99 -3.00 -0.87 -1.21
C ILE A 99 -3.58 -1.73 -0.10
N SER A 100 -4.84 -1.53 0.26
CA SER A 100 -5.53 -2.24 1.35
C SER A 100 -7.04 -2.06 1.25
N ASP A 101 -7.79 -3.05 1.72
CA ASP A 101 -9.25 -2.96 1.89
C ASP A 101 -9.67 -2.07 3.07
N GLY A 102 -8.73 -1.63 3.89
CA GLY A 102 -8.95 -0.72 4.98
C GLY A 102 -9.44 -1.35 6.29
N TYR A 103 -9.56 -2.67 6.37
CA TYR A 103 -9.94 -3.33 7.61
C TYR A 103 -8.76 -3.42 8.58
N ASP A 104 -8.80 -2.61 9.63
CA ASP A 104 -7.79 -2.56 10.70
C ASP A 104 -8.37 -3.08 12.01
N THR A 105 -7.66 -3.97 12.68
CA THR A 105 -8.00 -4.45 14.03
C THR A 105 -7.40 -3.56 15.13
N GLY A 106 -6.72 -2.49 14.76
CA GLY A 106 -6.15 -1.47 15.65
C GLY A 106 -7.09 -0.30 15.88
N SER A 107 -6.55 0.77 16.44
CA SER A 107 -7.29 2.03 16.61
C SER A 107 -7.30 2.83 15.31
N PRO A 108 -8.47 3.17 14.74
CA PRO A 108 -8.58 3.96 13.52
C PRO A 108 -7.86 5.32 13.61
N LYS A 109 -7.87 5.95 14.78
CA LYS A 109 -7.16 7.22 15.03
C LYS A 109 -5.65 7.15 14.78
N ILE A 110 -5.05 5.97 14.90
CA ILE A 110 -3.62 5.82 14.59
C ILE A 110 -3.40 5.99 13.08
N VAL A 111 -4.31 5.49 12.26
CA VAL A 111 -4.22 5.63 10.79
C VAL A 111 -4.19 7.10 10.41
N SER A 112 -5.17 7.90 10.87
CA SER A 112 -5.22 9.34 10.58
C SER A 112 -3.99 10.08 11.08
N GLN A 113 -3.51 9.81 12.31
CA GLN A 113 -2.30 10.42 12.86
C GLN A 113 -1.05 10.13 12.02
N GLU A 114 -0.91 8.91 11.52
CA GLU A 114 0.26 8.53 10.72
C GLU A 114 0.18 9.07 9.29
N LEU A 115 -1.01 9.16 8.71
CA LEU A 115 -1.23 9.83 7.42
C LEU A 115 -0.98 11.34 7.51
N GLU A 116 -1.39 11.98 8.61
CA GLU A 116 -1.08 13.40 8.86
C GLU A 116 0.42 13.66 8.87
N LYS A 117 1.22 12.77 9.51
CA LYS A 117 2.68 12.88 9.51
C LYS A 117 3.27 12.79 8.09
N LEU A 118 2.71 11.95 7.23
CA LEU A 118 3.11 11.86 5.83
C LEU A 118 2.73 13.13 5.07
N LYS A 119 1.52 13.67 5.26
CA LYS A 119 1.09 14.93 4.65
C LYS A 119 1.99 16.11 5.05
N LYS A 120 2.46 16.16 6.28
CA LYS A 120 3.44 17.17 6.74
C LYS A 120 4.79 17.11 6.00
N ARG A 121 5.07 16.01 5.25
CA ARG A 121 6.23 15.91 4.35
C ARG A 121 5.92 16.38 2.92
N ASN A 122 4.71 16.89 2.68
CA ASN A 122 4.20 17.36 1.39
C ASN A 122 4.14 16.27 0.30
N CYS A 123 4.16 14.99 0.66
CA CYS A 123 3.98 13.89 -0.30
C CYS A 123 2.51 13.78 -0.74
N LYS A 124 2.31 13.13 -1.88
CA LYS A 124 0.99 12.69 -2.31
C LYS A 124 0.67 11.33 -1.70
N ILE A 125 -0.56 11.15 -1.25
CA ILE A 125 -1.03 9.90 -0.67
C ILE A 125 -2.18 9.36 -1.50
N ILE A 126 -1.99 8.16 -2.04
CA ILE A 126 -2.98 7.42 -2.82
C ILE A 126 -3.37 6.19 -2.03
N TRP A 127 -4.66 5.94 -1.93
CA TRP A 127 -5.15 4.69 -1.37
C TRP A 127 -5.92 3.92 -2.43
N LEU A 128 -5.44 2.73 -2.74
CA LEU A 128 -6.07 1.80 -3.66
C LEU A 128 -6.79 0.72 -2.85
N ASN A 129 -8.11 0.63 -3.04
CA ASN A 129 -8.93 -0.34 -2.35
C ASN A 129 -9.61 -1.27 -3.37
N PRO A 130 -9.28 -2.59 -3.38
CA PRO A 130 -9.85 -3.52 -4.34
C PRO A 130 -11.35 -3.73 -4.19
N LEU A 131 -11.91 -3.43 -3.02
CA LEU A 131 -13.34 -3.60 -2.79
C LEU A 131 -14.20 -2.50 -3.42
N LEU A 132 -13.63 -1.34 -3.75
CA LEU A 132 -14.36 -0.23 -4.39
C LEU A 132 -14.95 -0.59 -5.76
N GLY A 133 -14.39 -1.58 -6.44
CA GLY A 133 -14.91 -2.07 -7.72
C GLY A 133 -16.11 -3.04 -7.60
N TRP A 134 -16.50 -3.41 -6.38
CA TRP A 134 -17.64 -4.30 -6.18
C TRP A 134 -18.94 -3.51 -6.06
N GLU A 135 -20.01 -3.98 -6.74
CA GLU A 135 -21.34 -3.39 -6.61
C GLU A 135 -21.77 -3.34 -5.14
N ASN A 136 -22.32 -2.21 -4.73
CA ASN A 136 -22.82 -1.96 -3.37
C ASN A 136 -21.75 -1.97 -2.24
N TYR A 137 -20.44 -1.94 -2.57
CA TYR A 137 -19.44 -1.75 -1.54
C TYR A 137 -19.36 -0.27 -1.12
N GLU A 138 -19.46 -0.03 0.17
CA GLU A 138 -19.20 1.26 0.80
C GLU A 138 -17.99 1.15 1.74
N PRO A 139 -17.05 2.13 1.73
CA PRO A 139 -15.87 2.12 2.60
C PRO A 139 -16.24 2.44 4.04
N VAL A 140 -17.03 1.57 4.66
CA VAL A 140 -17.55 1.74 6.03
C VAL A 140 -16.52 1.46 7.12
N ALA A 141 -15.38 0.86 6.79
CA ALA A 141 -14.32 0.60 7.75
C ALA A 141 -13.90 1.89 8.46
N ALA A 142 -13.82 1.85 9.78
CA ALA A 142 -13.55 3.04 10.60
C ALA A 142 -12.18 3.68 10.25
N SER A 143 -11.19 2.86 9.91
CA SER A 143 -9.88 3.31 9.44
C SER A 143 -9.95 4.06 8.10
N MET A 144 -10.84 3.66 7.18
CA MET A 144 -11.05 4.37 5.91
C MET A 144 -11.70 5.73 6.13
N LYS A 145 -12.68 5.83 7.02
CA LYS A 145 -13.30 7.12 7.38
C LYS A 145 -12.27 8.09 7.96
N GLU A 146 -11.41 7.61 8.83
CA GLU A 146 -10.32 8.39 9.42
C GLU A 146 -9.23 8.78 8.38
N ALA A 147 -8.99 7.93 7.39
CA ALA A 147 -7.98 8.16 6.36
C ALA A 147 -8.42 9.18 5.30
N SER A 148 -9.71 9.23 4.97
CA SER A 148 -10.25 9.89 3.76
C SER A 148 -9.80 11.34 3.57
N SER A 149 -9.73 12.13 4.65
CA SER A 149 -9.34 13.55 4.60
C SER A 149 -7.85 13.77 4.28
N TYR A 150 -7.03 12.75 4.32
CA TYR A 150 -5.58 12.81 4.07
C TYR A 150 -5.20 12.31 2.68
N LEU A 151 -6.13 11.73 1.94
CA LEU A 151 -5.87 11.13 0.63
C LEU A 151 -5.95 12.16 -0.48
N ASP A 152 -4.97 12.15 -1.39
CA ASP A 152 -5.02 12.91 -2.64
C ASP A 152 -5.82 12.14 -3.71
N LEU A 153 -5.81 10.81 -3.63
CA LEU A 153 -6.61 9.93 -4.48
C LEU A 153 -7.09 8.70 -3.70
N PHE A 154 -8.36 8.33 -3.88
CA PHE A 154 -8.94 7.09 -3.39
C PHE A 154 -9.63 6.38 -4.57
N ALA A 155 -9.08 5.25 -5.01
CA ALA A 155 -9.48 4.60 -6.26
C ALA A 155 -9.62 3.08 -6.12
N PRO A 156 -10.44 2.44 -6.99
CA PRO A 156 -10.49 0.98 -7.10
C PRO A 156 -9.18 0.43 -7.69
N CYS A 157 -8.94 -0.87 -7.48
CA CYS A 157 -7.79 -1.56 -8.04
C CYS A 157 -8.05 -3.07 -8.19
N ASN A 158 -9.30 -3.47 -8.41
CA ASN A 158 -9.68 -4.88 -8.50
C ASN A 158 -9.57 -5.46 -9.91
N THR A 159 -9.37 -4.61 -10.93
CA THR A 159 -9.15 -5.01 -12.33
C THR A 159 -7.83 -4.48 -12.87
N ILE A 160 -7.37 -5.06 -13.98
CA ILE A 160 -6.19 -4.55 -14.70
C ILE A 160 -6.50 -3.14 -15.25
N GLU A 161 -7.71 -2.92 -15.73
CA GLU A 161 -8.17 -1.62 -16.25
C GLU A 161 -8.09 -0.52 -15.18
N ASP A 162 -8.43 -0.83 -13.93
CA ASP A 162 -8.27 0.13 -12.81
C ASP A 162 -6.81 0.54 -12.64
N LEU A 163 -5.88 -0.43 -12.71
CA LEU A 163 -4.45 -0.18 -12.58
C LEU A 163 -3.88 0.59 -13.79
N GLU A 164 -4.37 0.35 -15.00
CA GLU A 164 -4.00 1.11 -16.20
C GLU A 164 -4.52 2.55 -16.14
N ASN A 165 -5.73 2.75 -15.62
CA ASN A 165 -6.30 4.10 -15.43
C ASN A 165 -5.57 4.89 -14.33
N LEU A 166 -4.99 4.22 -13.35
CA LEU A 166 -4.21 4.85 -12.29
C LEU A 166 -3.06 5.70 -12.84
N GLU A 167 -2.42 5.29 -13.94
CA GLU A 167 -1.35 6.07 -14.57
C GLU A 167 -1.86 7.45 -15.00
N LYS A 168 -3.06 7.52 -15.59
CA LYS A 168 -3.68 8.78 -16.03
C LYS A 168 -4.01 9.69 -14.84
N GLU A 169 -4.51 9.09 -13.76
CA GLU A 169 -4.85 9.82 -12.53
C GLU A 169 -3.59 10.33 -11.82
N LEU A 170 -2.50 9.54 -11.82
CA LEU A 170 -1.19 9.95 -11.28
C LEU A 170 -0.60 11.16 -12.01
N CYS A 171 -0.85 11.29 -13.31
CA CYS A 171 -0.39 12.45 -14.09
C CYS A 171 -1.16 13.73 -13.76
N MET A 172 -2.33 13.66 -13.13
CA MET A 172 -3.18 14.80 -12.78
C MET A 172 -2.98 15.31 -11.33
N ILE A 173 -2.26 14.57 -10.50
CA ILE A 173 -1.96 14.88 -9.09
C ILE A 173 -0.58 15.53 -8.98
#